data_a37306fe435b7467ba48ba0d543611db
#
_entry.id   a37306fe435b7467ba48ba0d543611db
#
_cell.length_a   1.000
_cell.length_b   1.000
_cell.length_c   1.000
_cell.angle_alpha   90.00
_cell.angle_beta   90.00
_cell.angle_gamma   90.00
#
_symmetry.space_group_name_H-M   'P 1'
#
loop_
_entity.id
_entity.type
_entity.pdbx_description
1 polymer ?
#
loop_
_entity_poly.entity_id
_entity_poly.type
_entity_poly.pdbx_seq_one_letter_code
_entity_poly.pdbx_strand_id
1 'polypeptide(L)'
;MHSPMFSLEVFPPKRNAPVDTIYDTLDGLEGLNPDFISVTYGHGTHSDRTATARIAHTISKEYGIPAVAHLTALYSDKAKIDEALDMFEQAGVSAVLALRGDYIDGERLIGDFNHASDLVSYIRSMKPDLTVFGALPVRIVGSGHREPEDQGRCRRHPSDLAIVL
;
A
#
# COMPACT_ATOMS: atom_id res chain seq x y z
N MET A 1 5.61 -11.09 -25.32
CA MET A 1 5.45 -11.81 -24.06
C MET A 1 5.97 -10.89 -22.97
N HIS A 2 5.14 -10.52 -21.99
CA HIS A 2 5.64 -9.77 -20.83
C HIS A 2 6.38 -10.75 -19.92
N SER A 3 7.60 -10.40 -19.54
CA SER A 3 8.32 -11.16 -18.51
C SER A 3 7.58 -11.01 -17.18
N PRO A 4 7.51 -12.07 -16.35
CA PRO A 4 6.95 -11.93 -15.01
C PRO A 4 7.78 -10.94 -14.19
N MET A 5 7.10 -10.09 -13.42
CA MET A 5 7.74 -9.16 -12.49
C MET A 5 7.91 -9.85 -11.13
N PHE A 6 9.07 -9.67 -10.53
CA PHE A 6 9.36 -10.14 -9.17
C PHE A 6 9.39 -8.95 -8.21
N SER A 7 8.54 -8.96 -7.22
CA SER A 7 8.48 -7.89 -6.23
C SER A 7 8.46 -8.45 -4.81
N LEU A 8 8.89 -7.61 -3.89
CA LEU A 8 8.87 -7.90 -2.46
C LEU A 8 8.00 -6.85 -1.75
N GLU A 9 7.49 -7.23 -0.60
CA GLU A 9 6.74 -6.33 0.27
C GLU A 9 7.41 -6.27 1.64
N VAL A 10 7.64 -5.06 2.13
CA VAL A 10 8.22 -4.82 3.44
C VAL A 10 7.26 -4.05 4.34
N PHE A 11 7.35 -4.32 5.62
CA PHE A 11 6.50 -3.73 6.64
C PHE A 11 7.32 -2.74 7.48
N PRO A 12 6.78 -1.53 7.75
CA PRO A 12 7.39 -0.66 8.73
C PRO A 12 7.55 -1.40 10.07
N PRO A 13 8.66 -1.20 10.78
CA PRO A 13 8.87 -1.78 12.09
C PRO A 13 7.74 -1.40 13.05
N LYS A 14 7.46 -2.27 14.03
CA LYS A 14 6.47 -1.97 15.07
C LYS A 14 6.87 -0.70 15.80
N ARG A 15 5.87 0.06 16.32
CA ARG A 15 6.01 1.39 16.96
C ARG A 15 7.19 1.54 17.94
N ASN A 16 7.63 0.46 18.57
CA ASN A 16 8.70 0.47 19.58
C ASN A 16 10.05 0.02 19.02
N ALA A 17 10.15 -0.31 17.74
CA ALA A 17 11.39 -0.70 17.09
C ALA A 17 11.95 0.49 16.29
N PRO A 18 13.28 0.71 16.31
CA PRO A 18 13.90 1.72 15.46
C PRO A 18 13.59 1.46 13.98
N VAL A 19 13.30 2.51 13.22
CA VAL A 19 13.08 2.39 11.76
C VAL A 19 14.31 1.81 11.07
N ASP A 20 15.47 2.00 11.66
CA ASP A 20 16.76 1.51 11.15
C ASP A 20 16.86 -0.03 11.10
N THR A 21 15.99 -0.76 11.79
CA THR A 21 15.90 -2.23 11.65
C THR A 21 15.49 -2.67 10.23
N ILE A 22 15.00 -1.74 9.41
CA ILE A 22 14.71 -2.02 7.99
C ILE A 22 15.99 -2.31 7.19
N TYR A 23 17.13 -1.70 7.56
CA TYR A 23 18.42 -1.94 6.89
C TYR A 23 18.84 -3.40 6.99
N ASP A 24 18.73 -4.01 8.17
CA ASP A 24 19.05 -5.43 8.35
C ASP A 24 18.18 -6.32 7.44
N THR A 25 16.92 -5.91 7.24
CA THR A 25 16.01 -6.62 6.34
C THR A 25 16.43 -6.44 4.88
N LEU A 26 16.71 -5.21 4.45
CA LEU A 26 17.08 -4.89 3.07
C LEU A 26 18.43 -5.52 2.70
N ASP A 27 19.41 -5.49 3.61
CA ASP A 27 20.70 -6.15 3.43
C ASP A 27 20.54 -7.66 3.26
N GLY A 28 19.61 -8.27 4.01
CA GLY A 28 19.26 -9.69 3.86
C GLY A 28 18.61 -10.05 2.51
N LEU A 29 18.13 -9.05 1.75
CA LEU A 29 17.55 -9.22 0.42
C LEU A 29 18.56 -9.00 -0.71
N GLU A 30 19.82 -8.71 -0.36
CA GLU A 30 20.89 -8.51 -1.35
C GLU A 30 21.00 -9.71 -2.30
N GLY A 31 21.11 -9.41 -3.60
CA GLY A 31 21.20 -10.44 -4.64
C GLY A 31 19.88 -11.01 -5.16
N LEU A 32 18.74 -10.72 -4.55
CA LEU A 32 17.42 -11.14 -5.06
C LEU A 32 16.96 -10.33 -6.28
N ASN A 33 17.47 -9.10 -6.46
CA ASN A 33 17.18 -8.19 -7.58
C ASN A 33 15.69 -8.08 -7.92
N PRO A 34 14.83 -7.63 -6.99
CA PRO A 34 13.41 -7.44 -7.29
C PRO A 34 13.22 -6.27 -8.27
N ASP A 35 12.18 -6.36 -9.11
CA ASP A 35 11.80 -5.26 -10.00
C ASP A 35 11.33 -4.02 -9.23
N PHE A 36 10.71 -4.24 -8.07
CA PHE A 36 10.35 -3.19 -7.10
C PHE A 36 10.13 -3.78 -5.70
N ILE A 37 10.15 -2.90 -4.70
CA ILE A 37 9.75 -3.25 -3.32
C ILE A 37 8.60 -2.35 -2.91
N SER A 38 7.50 -2.95 -2.44
CA SER A 38 6.39 -2.21 -1.88
C SER A 38 6.53 -2.06 -0.37
N VAL A 39 6.12 -0.90 0.14
CA VAL A 39 6.15 -0.57 1.57
C VAL A 39 4.73 -0.45 2.07
N THR A 40 4.35 -1.29 3.03
CA THR A 40 3.00 -1.26 3.58
C THR A 40 2.73 0.03 4.35
N TYR A 41 1.46 0.42 4.34
CA TYR A 41 0.95 1.54 5.11
C TYR A 41 0.32 0.99 6.40
N GLY A 42 0.61 1.59 7.53
CA GLY A 42 0.05 1.14 8.80
C GLY A 42 -1.48 1.13 8.80
N HIS A 43 -2.08 0.36 9.70
CA HIS A 43 -3.53 0.21 9.79
C HIS A 43 -4.17 1.33 10.62
N GLY A 44 -5.34 1.81 10.17
CA GLY A 44 -6.21 2.71 10.91
C GLY A 44 -5.73 4.16 11.03
N THR A 45 -6.33 4.86 11.98
CA THR A 45 -6.09 6.28 12.24
C THR A 45 -4.68 6.59 12.77
N HIS A 46 -3.98 5.56 13.22
CA HIS A 46 -2.66 5.67 13.84
C HIS A 46 -1.50 5.20 12.95
N SER A 47 -1.72 5.08 11.65
CA SER A 47 -0.66 4.72 10.70
C SER A 47 0.48 5.74 10.71
N ASP A 48 1.72 5.26 10.78
CA ASP A 48 2.91 6.10 10.68
C ASP A 48 3.31 6.29 9.21
N ARG A 49 2.80 7.36 8.60
CA ARG A 49 3.07 7.73 7.21
C ARG A 49 4.52 8.10 6.99
N THR A 50 5.14 8.71 8.03
CA THR A 50 6.54 9.11 7.99
C THR A 50 7.45 7.89 7.87
N ALA A 51 7.14 6.81 8.57
CA ALA A 51 7.89 5.56 8.47
C ALA A 51 7.79 4.97 7.05
N THR A 52 6.60 4.92 6.45
CA THR A 52 6.41 4.45 5.07
C THR A 52 7.23 5.29 4.09
N ALA A 53 7.15 6.62 4.18
CA ALA A 53 7.90 7.53 3.32
C ALA A 53 9.43 7.36 3.48
N ARG A 54 9.93 7.27 4.71
CA ARG A 54 11.36 7.07 5.00
C ARG A 54 11.86 5.75 4.42
N ILE A 55 11.15 4.65 4.64
CA ILE A 55 11.53 3.33 4.14
C ILE A 55 11.53 3.32 2.61
N ALA A 56 10.50 3.88 1.98
CA ALA A 56 10.44 3.98 0.52
C ALA A 56 11.58 4.86 -0.04
N HIS A 57 11.95 5.92 0.67
CA HIS A 57 13.12 6.73 0.34
C HIS A 57 14.42 5.91 0.39
N THR A 58 14.65 5.21 1.50
CA THR A 58 15.82 4.35 1.69
C THR A 58 15.94 3.33 0.56
N ILE A 59 14.85 2.58 0.28
CA ILE A 59 14.82 1.59 -0.81
C ILE A 59 15.19 2.23 -2.14
N SER A 60 14.60 3.39 -2.45
CA SER A 60 14.80 4.05 -3.73
C SER A 60 16.17 4.72 -3.88
N LYS A 61 16.66 5.38 -2.82
CA LYS A 61 17.87 6.21 -2.91
C LYS A 61 19.14 5.50 -2.48
N GLU A 62 19.05 4.61 -1.49
CA GLU A 62 20.23 3.94 -0.95
C GLU A 62 20.45 2.57 -1.58
N TYR A 63 19.37 1.83 -1.85
CA TYR A 63 19.46 0.52 -2.50
C TYR A 63 19.21 0.56 -4.02
N GLY A 64 18.76 1.70 -4.56
CA GLY A 64 18.55 1.87 -6.00
C GLY A 64 17.43 1.02 -6.59
N ILE A 65 16.53 0.50 -5.74
CA ILE A 65 15.40 -0.35 -6.13
C ILE A 65 14.15 0.52 -6.23
N PRO A 66 13.32 0.41 -7.28
CA PRO A 66 12.04 1.14 -7.35
C PRO A 66 11.16 0.85 -6.13
N ALA A 67 10.67 1.89 -5.46
CA ALA A 67 9.81 1.77 -4.28
C ALA A 67 8.36 2.14 -4.60
N VAL A 68 7.42 1.35 -4.09
CA VAL A 68 5.97 1.59 -4.18
C VAL A 68 5.42 1.80 -2.77
N ALA A 69 4.91 2.98 -2.47
CA ALA A 69 4.30 3.25 -1.16
C ALA A 69 2.82 2.88 -1.16
N HIS A 70 2.37 2.10 -0.17
CA HIS A 70 0.94 1.86 0.00
C HIS A 70 0.25 3.11 0.57
N LEU A 71 -1.02 3.31 0.22
CA LEU A 71 -1.86 4.38 0.74
C LEU A 71 -3.30 3.89 0.85
N THR A 72 -3.91 4.06 2.03
CA THR A 72 -5.25 3.52 2.33
C THR A 72 -6.31 4.60 2.41
N ALA A 73 -7.52 4.28 1.96
CA ALA A 73 -8.67 5.16 1.82
C ALA A 73 -9.49 5.34 3.12
N LEU A 74 -9.94 4.24 3.75
CA LEU A 74 -11.05 4.24 4.70
C LEU A 74 -10.91 5.17 5.91
N TYR A 75 -9.71 5.41 6.40
CA TYR A 75 -9.43 6.26 7.59
C TYR A 75 -8.69 7.54 7.23
N SER A 76 -8.75 7.93 5.95
CA SER A 76 -8.11 9.13 5.45
C SER A 76 -9.15 10.09 4.89
N ASP A 77 -9.03 11.37 5.24
CA ASP A 77 -9.65 12.47 4.54
C ASP A 77 -8.72 13.00 3.44
N LYS A 78 -9.21 13.91 2.63
CA LYS A 78 -8.42 14.52 1.54
C LYS A 78 -7.16 15.19 2.08
N ALA A 79 -7.26 15.92 3.20
CA ALA A 79 -6.12 16.62 3.78
C ALA A 79 -5.01 15.65 4.20
N LYS A 80 -5.38 14.52 4.77
CA LYS A 80 -4.41 13.46 5.12
C LYS A 80 -3.78 12.80 3.90
N ILE A 81 -4.54 12.63 2.82
CA ILE A 81 -4.00 12.09 1.58
C ILE A 81 -3.02 13.09 0.95
N ASP A 82 -3.36 14.38 0.91
CA ASP A 82 -2.50 15.42 0.37
C ASP A 82 -1.16 15.48 1.15
N GLU A 83 -1.23 15.48 2.49
CA GLU A 83 -0.05 15.42 3.34
C GLU A 83 0.83 14.19 3.06
N ALA A 84 0.21 13.02 2.88
CA ALA A 84 0.94 11.79 2.56
C ALA A 84 1.60 11.87 1.17
N LEU A 85 0.88 12.38 0.17
CA LEU A 85 1.41 12.55 -1.18
C LEU A 85 2.58 13.53 -1.22
N ASP A 86 2.51 14.63 -0.47
CA ASP A 86 3.61 15.60 -0.37
C ASP A 86 4.84 15.00 0.33
N MET A 87 4.65 14.19 1.37
CA MET A 87 5.75 13.44 2.00
C MET A 87 6.38 12.42 1.04
N PHE A 88 5.58 11.71 0.26
CA PHE A 88 6.07 10.75 -0.74
C PHE A 88 6.84 11.45 -1.85
N GLU A 89 6.37 12.58 -2.32
CA GLU A 89 7.08 13.40 -3.32
C GLU A 89 8.44 13.86 -2.79
N GLN A 90 8.49 14.42 -1.57
CA GLN A 90 9.73 14.82 -0.91
C GLN A 90 10.68 13.63 -0.69
N ALA A 91 10.17 12.46 -0.41
CA ALA A 91 10.92 11.22 -0.29
C ALA A 91 11.39 10.65 -1.64
N GLY A 92 10.96 11.24 -2.77
CA GLY A 92 11.31 10.76 -4.12
C GLY A 92 10.58 9.47 -4.51
N VAL A 93 9.44 9.19 -3.89
CA VAL A 93 8.57 8.06 -4.25
C VAL A 93 7.84 8.39 -5.54
N SER A 94 8.00 7.56 -6.56
CA SER A 94 7.40 7.73 -7.89
C SER A 94 6.16 6.89 -8.16
N ALA A 95 5.83 5.98 -7.23
CA ALA A 95 4.70 5.08 -7.38
C ALA A 95 3.96 4.83 -6.06
N VAL A 96 2.64 4.77 -6.13
CA VAL A 96 1.75 4.52 -4.99
C VAL A 96 0.81 3.37 -5.30
N LEU A 97 0.60 2.47 -4.34
CA LEU A 97 -0.45 1.47 -4.38
C LEU A 97 -1.64 1.96 -3.54
N ALA A 98 -2.70 2.37 -4.24
CA ALA A 98 -3.93 2.82 -3.61
C ALA A 98 -4.80 1.63 -3.22
N LEU A 99 -5.08 1.53 -1.92
CA LEU A 99 -5.86 0.45 -1.30
C LEU A 99 -7.11 1.03 -0.64
N ARG A 100 -8.17 0.24 -0.55
CA ARG A 100 -9.31 0.62 0.29
C ARG A 100 -8.91 0.64 1.76
N GLY A 101 -8.12 -0.32 2.20
CA GLY A 101 -7.88 -0.66 3.59
C GLY A 101 -8.95 -1.57 4.16
N ASP A 102 -8.70 -2.11 5.35
CA ASP A 102 -9.59 -3.01 6.07
C ASP A 102 -10.39 -2.27 7.14
N TYR A 103 -11.58 -2.79 7.44
CA TYR A 103 -12.37 -2.28 8.56
C TYR A 103 -11.72 -2.67 9.89
N ILE A 104 -11.64 -1.70 10.79
CA ILE A 104 -11.13 -1.89 12.15
C ILE A 104 -12.27 -1.71 13.13
N ASP A 105 -12.54 -2.73 13.94
CA ASP A 105 -13.61 -2.70 14.92
C ASP A 105 -13.40 -1.53 15.91
N GLY A 106 -14.44 -0.72 16.09
CA GLY A 106 -14.42 0.44 16.97
C GLY A 106 -13.82 1.72 16.37
N GLU A 107 -13.23 1.69 15.19
CA GLU A 107 -12.78 2.90 14.50
C GLU A 107 -13.88 3.49 13.60
N ARG A 108 -13.99 4.83 13.64
CA ARG A 108 -14.95 5.56 12.80
C ARG A 108 -14.35 5.80 11.42
N LEU A 109 -15.10 5.43 10.39
CA LEU A 109 -14.77 5.78 9.01
C LEU A 109 -14.82 7.30 8.81
N ILE A 110 -13.89 7.83 8.02
CA ILE A 110 -13.85 9.29 7.73
C ILE A 110 -14.80 9.64 6.58
N GLY A 111 -14.93 8.78 5.57
CA GLY A 111 -16.00 8.86 4.58
C GLY A 111 -15.67 9.65 3.30
N ASP A 112 -14.49 10.25 3.16
CA ASP A 112 -14.11 10.92 1.92
C ASP A 112 -13.82 9.92 0.80
N PHE A 113 -13.35 8.72 1.15
CA PHE A 113 -13.04 7.64 0.24
C PHE A 113 -13.63 6.32 0.74
N ASN A 114 -14.53 5.72 -0.02
CA ASN A 114 -15.15 4.46 0.33
C ASN A 114 -14.50 3.24 -0.37
N HIS A 115 -13.88 3.49 -1.52
CA HIS A 115 -13.25 2.49 -2.37
C HIS A 115 -11.84 2.92 -2.77
N ALA A 116 -11.01 1.95 -3.14
CA ALA A 116 -9.70 2.24 -3.71
C ALA A 116 -9.80 3.08 -5.00
N SER A 117 -10.86 2.89 -5.80
CA SER A 117 -11.11 3.67 -7.02
C SER A 117 -11.30 5.16 -6.77
N ASP A 118 -11.92 5.53 -5.64
CA ASP A 118 -12.14 6.94 -5.28
C ASP A 118 -10.77 7.58 -4.98
N LEU A 119 -9.93 6.87 -4.22
CA LEU A 119 -8.57 7.28 -3.92
C LEU A 119 -7.70 7.39 -5.18
N VAL A 120 -7.75 6.39 -6.07
CA VAL A 120 -7.02 6.43 -7.36
C VAL A 120 -7.42 7.66 -8.18
N SER A 121 -8.72 7.93 -8.29
CA SER A 121 -9.23 9.08 -9.04
C SER A 121 -8.74 10.40 -8.44
N TYR A 122 -8.76 10.50 -7.12
CA TYR A 122 -8.29 11.67 -6.39
C TYR A 122 -6.79 11.90 -6.59
N ILE A 123 -5.96 10.87 -6.38
CA ILE A 123 -4.50 10.97 -6.54
C ILE A 123 -4.14 11.43 -7.96
N ARG A 124 -4.75 10.83 -8.97
CA ARG A 124 -4.50 11.20 -10.37
C ARG A 124 -4.87 12.65 -10.69
N SER A 125 -5.88 13.20 -10.01
CA SER A 125 -6.25 14.61 -10.19
C SER A 125 -5.27 15.58 -9.52
N MET A 126 -4.65 15.17 -8.41
CA MET A 126 -3.71 16.00 -7.63
C MET A 126 -2.26 15.87 -8.09
N LYS A 127 -1.85 14.67 -8.47
CA LYS A 127 -0.48 14.33 -8.85
C LYS A 127 -0.48 13.50 -10.15
N PRO A 128 -0.69 14.14 -11.32
CA PRO A 128 -0.84 13.43 -12.60
C PRO A 128 0.41 12.64 -13.03
N ASP A 129 1.59 13.06 -12.58
CA ASP A 129 2.86 12.41 -12.91
C ASP A 129 3.20 11.23 -11.98
N LEU A 130 2.42 11.03 -10.91
CA LEU A 130 2.61 9.93 -9.99
C LEU A 130 2.02 8.64 -10.56
N THR A 131 2.81 7.58 -10.60
CA THR A 131 2.31 6.26 -10.98
C THR A 131 1.38 5.72 -9.88
N VAL A 132 0.14 5.39 -10.24
CA VAL A 132 -0.85 4.88 -9.27
C VAL A 132 -1.29 3.49 -9.67
N PHE A 133 -0.99 2.54 -8.79
CA PHE A 133 -1.49 1.17 -8.85
C PHE A 133 -2.75 1.02 -7.99
N GLY A 134 -3.63 0.12 -8.39
CA GLY A 134 -4.80 -0.28 -7.61
C GLY A 134 -4.82 -1.78 -7.39
N ALA A 135 -5.24 -2.23 -6.20
CA ALA A 135 -5.50 -3.63 -5.97
C ALA A 135 -6.96 -3.96 -6.31
N LEU A 136 -7.16 -4.94 -7.17
CA LEU A 136 -8.47 -5.50 -7.45
C LEU A 136 -8.68 -6.76 -6.60
N PRO A 137 -9.87 -6.96 -6.00
CA PRO A 137 -10.19 -8.22 -5.37
C PRO A 137 -10.24 -9.31 -6.46
N VAL A 138 -9.38 -10.31 -6.33
CA VAL A 138 -9.47 -11.50 -7.18
C VAL A 138 -10.74 -12.25 -6.79
N ARG A 139 -11.74 -12.24 -7.67
CA ARG A 139 -12.88 -13.16 -7.55
C ARG A 139 -12.39 -14.52 -8.04
N ILE A 140 -12.07 -15.42 -7.11
CA ILE A 140 -11.92 -16.83 -7.46
C ILE A 140 -13.33 -17.31 -7.82
N VAL A 141 -13.58 -17.50 -9.11
CA VAL A 141 -14.80 -18.17 -9.58
C VAL A 141 -14.60 -19.66 -9.32
N GLY A 142 -14.82 -20.06 -8.07
CA GLY A 142 -14.92 -21.46 -7.68
C GLY A 142 -16.28 -22.00 -8.09
N SER A 143 -16.27 -23.16 -8.73
CA SER A 143 -17.44 -23.95 -9.11
C SER A 143 -18.47 -24.04 -7.97
N GLY A 144 -19.64 -23.49 -8.22
CA GLY A 144 -20.95 -23.89 -7.71
C GLY A 144 -21.09 -24.24 -6.22
N HIS A 145 -21.18 -23.22 -5.36
CA HIS A 145 -22.09 -23.26 -4.20
C HIS A 145 -22.55 -21.83 -3.94
N ARG A 146 -23.85 -21.60 -4.04
CA ARG A 146 -24.50 -20.38 -3.57
C ARG A 146 -24.45 -20.43 -2.04
N GLU A 147 -23.63 -19.61 -1.44
CA GLU A 147 -23.79 -19.27 -0.02
C GLU A 147 -24.77 -18.11 0.13
N PRO A 148 -25.62 -18.14 1.18
CA PRO A 148 -26.58 -17.09 1.45
C PRO A 148 -25.88 -15.80 1.83
N GLU A 149 -26.53 -14.68 1.48
CA GLU A 149 -26.13 -13.32 1.81
C GLU A 149 -25.84 -13.20 3.32
N ASP A 150 -24.58 -13.26 3.70
CA ASP A 150 -24.14 -12.90 5.04
C ASP A 150 -23.48 -11.53 4.98
N GLN A 151 -24.12 -10.62 5.69
CA GLN A 151 -23.71 -9.26 5.87
C GLN A 151 -22.42 -9.22 6.72
N GLY A 152 -21.30 -8.81 6.13
CA GLY A 152 -20.32 -8.05 6.88
C GLY A 152 -19.10 -8.74 7.45
N ARG A 153 -18.66 -9.93 7.01
CA ARG A 153 -17.34 -10.47 7.38
C ARG A 153 -16.59 -11.09 6.22
N CYS A 154 -15.95 -10.26 5.42
CA CYS A 154 -14.93 -10.76 4.51
C CYS A 154 -13.63 -10.96 5.31
N ARG A 155 -13.43 -12.17 5.85
CA ARG A 155 -12.10 -12.62 6.31
C ARG A 155 -11.28 -12.90 5.05
N ARG A 156 -10.47 -11.93 4.64
CA ARG A 156 -9.55 -12.10 3.51
C ARG A 156 -8.22 -12.61 4.05
N HIS A 157 -7.71 -13.65 3.41
CA HIS A 157 -6.34 -14.10 3.61
C HIS A 157 -5.39 -13.10 2.90
N PRO A 158 -4.21 -12.79 3.48
CA PRO A 158 -3.24 -11.86 2.85
C PRO A 158 -2.77 -12.27 1.45
N SER A 159 -2.99 -13.53 1.05
CA SER A 159 -2.59 -14.08 -0.24
C SER A 159 -3.53 -13.75 -1.42
N ASP A 160 -4.66 -13.05 -1.20
CA ASP A 160 -5.67 -12.81 -2.23
C ASP A 160 -5.50 -11.46 -2.95
N LEU A 161 -4.34 -10.84 -2.84
CA LEU A 161 -4.04 -9.55 -3.45
C LEU A 161 -3.35 -9.74 -4.80
N ALA A 162 -4.05 -9.45 -5.90
CA ALA A 162 -3.42 -9.29 -7.21
C ALA A 162 -3.17 -7.80 -7.45
N ILE A 163 -1.91 -7.43 -7.66
CA ILE A 163 -1.54 -6.09 -8.14
C ILE A 163 -1.74 -6.10 -9.65
N VAL A 164 -2.67 -5.30 -10.14
CA VAL A 164 -2.85 -5.07 -11.58
C VAL A 164 -2.11 -3.79 -11.94
N LEU A 165 -1.09 -3.97 -12.77
CA LEU A 165 -0.28 -2.89 -13.34
C LEU A 165 -0.96 -2.29 -14.54
#